data_2421da053018efe2b7471516cbbebb0e
#
_entry.id   2421da053018efe2b7471516cbbebb0e
#
_cell.length_a   1.000
_cell.length_b   1.000
_cell.length_c   1.000
_cell.angle_alpha   90.00
_cell.angle_beta   90.00
_cell.angle_gamma   90.00
#
_symmetry.space_group_name_H-M   'P 1'
#
loop_
_entity.id
_entity.type
_entity.pdbx_description
1 polymer ?
#
loop_
_entity_poly.entity_id
_entity_poly.type
_entity_poly.pdbx_seq_one_letter_code
_entity_poly.pdbx_strand_id
1 'polypeptide(L)'
;MADSIADPSQGAPKLAHPDDTSSTVTEMEPIDALERATEAYEQRLVAVDPRQWGQPSACDGWSVKDLADHVLGGNRFAVALLSGATADDAFAYAFEGGFDADAVALTRDSADAQLEVFALPGALDRTVHHPVGDIDGATFLRLRLSDLLLHGWDLALSVGGDESMDDELVAIVWDTYRSLGDLFQSGAFGAGPSGTLESDAPLAVRLLDLTGRRPNADHHGRVTRAMSIFRYLSSTSSQSRMI
;
A
#
# COMPACT_ATOMS: atom_id res chain seq x y z
N MET A 1 -0.37 -12.31 80.84
CA MET A 1 0.51 -12.82 79.78
C MET A 1 -0.36 -13.04 78.57
N ALA A 2 -0.31 -12.12 77.64
CA ALA A 2 -0.99 -12.27 76.38
C ALA A 2 0.00 -11.83 75.29
N ASP A 3 0.40 -12.80 74.48
CA ASP A 3 1.34 -12.64 73.38
C ASP A 3 0.70 -11.83 72.26
N SER A 4 1.37 -10.77 71.85
CA SER A 4 1.01 -9.92 70.72
C SER A 4 1.52 -10.58 69.43
N ILE A 5 0.60 -11.01 68.56
CA ILE A 5 0.92 -11.54 67.25
C ILE A 5 1.05 -10.37 66.31
N ALA A 6 2.21 -10.20 65.68
CA ALA A 6 2.50 -9.16 64.68
C ALA A 6 1.78 -9.47 63.35
N ASP A 7 1.16 -8.41 62.78
CA ASP A 7 0.50 -8.39 61.49
C ASP A 7 1.51 -8.41 60.32
N PRO A 8 1.42 -9.36 59.36
CA PRO A 8 2.36 -9.46 58.24
C PRO A 8 1.98 -8.66 57.00
N SER A 9 1.15 -7.59 57.11
CA SER A 9 0.64 -6.83 55.95
C SER A 9 1.42 -5.54 55.63
N GLN A 10 2.66 -5.37 56.08
CA GLN A 10 3.44 -4.20 55.66
C GLN A 10 4.15 -4.48 54.33
N GLY A 11 3.65 -3.74 53.31
CA GLY A 11 3.97 -3.87 51.93
C GLY A 11 5.44 -3.75 51.57
N ALA A 12 5.83 -4.61 50.63
CA ALA A 12 7.10 -4.50 49.92
C ALA A 12 7.16 -3.19 49.12
N PRO A 13 8.32 -2.54 48.99
CA PRO A 13 8.45 -1.34 48.18
C PRO A 13 8.20 -1.67 46.71
N LYS A 14 7.25 -0.94 46.12
CA LYS A 14 6.96 -0.97 44.68
C LYS A 14 8.19 -0.46 43.94
N LEU A 15 8.91 -1.39 43.28
CA LEU A 15 9.97 -1.02 42.35
C LEU A 15 9.38 -0.11 41.27
N ALA A 16 9.87 1.12 41.23
CA ALA A 16 9.60 2.03 40.14
C ALA A 16 10.19 1.42 38.86
N HIS A 17 9.37 1.20 37.85
CA HIS A 17 9.84 0.91 36.51
C HIS A 17 10.52 2.19 36.00
N PRO A 18 11.79 2.14 35.56
CA PRO A 18 12.38 3.23 34.83
C PRO A 18 11.81 3.24 33.42
N ASP A 19 11.52 4.44 32.94
CA ASP A 19 11.35 4.84 31.56
C ASP A 19 10.03 4.45 30.86
N ASP A 20 8.97 5.15 31.29
CA ASP A 20 7.96 5.64 30.33
C ASP A 20 8.49 6.95 29.72
N THR A 21 9.57 6.86 28.97
CA THR A 21 9.90 7.84 27.95
C THR A 21 9.02 7.48 26.76
N SER A 22 7.74 7.87 26.83
CA SER A 22 6.89 8.05 25.66
C SER A 22 7.62 9.03 24.75
N SER A 23 8.47 8.51 23.89
CA SER A 23 8.92 9.19 22.69
C SER A 23 7.64 9.43 21.90
N THR A 24 7.12 10.66 21.91
CA THR A 24 6.11 11.11 20.98
C THR A 24 6.76 11.13 19.59
N VAL A 25 6.87 9.97 18.98
CA VAL A 25 6.95 9.89 17.52
C VAL A 25 5.63 10.48 17.07
N THR A 26 5.66 11.70 16.54
CA THR A 26 4.49 12.30 15.91
C THR A 26 4.12 11.34 14.77
N GLU A 27 3.06 10.59 14.97
CA GLU A 27 2.54 9.67 13.94
C GLU A 27 2.17 10.54 12.73
N MET A 28 2.69 10.19 11.54
CA MET A 28 2.43 10.96 10.32
C MET A 28 0.94 10.94 10.02
N GLU A 29 0.36 12.11 9.76
CA GLU A 29 -1.06 12.22 9.42
C GLU A 29 -1.35 11.45 8.11
N PRO A 30 -2.49 10.75 8.00
CA PRO A 30 -2.78 9.88 6.86
C PRO A 30 -2.69 10.58 5.50
N ILE A 31 -3.15 11.83 5.41
CA ILE A 31 -3.09 12.62 4.16
C ILE A 31 -1.64 12.95 3.82
N ASP A 32 -0.83 13.36 4.79
CA ASP A 32 0.58 13.69 4.60
C ASP A 32 1.37 12.43 4.14
N ALA A 33 1.00 11.27 4.67
CA ALA A 33 1.59 10.00 4.23
C ALA A 33 1.25 9.67 2.76
N LEU A 34 -0.01 9.90 2.35
CA LEU A 34 -0.43 9.69 0.97
C LEU A 34 0.26 10.68 0.02
N GLU A 35 0.36 11.96 0.39
CA GLU A 35 1.07 12.99 -0.37
C GLU A 35 2.55 12.60 -0.56
N ARG A 36 3.24 12.24 0.52
CA ARG A 36 4.64 11.83 0.48
C ARG A 36 4.89 10.58 -0.39
N ALA A 37 3.98 9.61 -0.35
CA ALA A 37 4.05 8.43 -1.22
C ALA A 37 3.81 8.79 -2.69
N THR A 38 2.89 9.71 -2.95
CA THR A 38 2.61 10.26 -4.28
C THR A 38 3.84 10.95 -4.86
N GLU A 39 4.46 11.86 -4.11
CA GLU A 39 5.69 12.55 -4.53
C GLU A 39 6.82 11.56 -4.84
N ALA A 40 7.02 10.56 -3.97
CA ALA A 40 8.04 9.54 -4.18
C ALA A 40 7.79 8.69 -5.43
N TYR A 41 6.53 8.39 -5.75
CA TYR A 41 6.15 7.70 -6.98
C TYR A 41 6.38 8.58 -8.22
N GLU A 42 5.96 9.85 -8.18
CA GLU A 42 6.15 10.80 -9.29
C GLU A 42 7.62 11.03 -9.63
N GLN A 43 8.50 11.13 -8.63
CA GLN A 43 9.94 11.26 -8.84
C GLN A 43 10.50 10.09 -9.66
N ARG A 44 10.03 8.88 -9.39
CA ARG A 44 10.42 7.68 -10.16
C ARG A 44 9.83 7.68 -11.56
N LEU A 45 8.59 8.12 -11.69
CA LEU A 45 7.89 8.19 -12.99
C LEU A 45 8.59 9.18 -13.94
N VAL A 46 9.02 10.34 -13.44
CA VAL A 46 9.77 11.34 -14.20
C VAL A 46 11.13 10.79 -14.70
N ALA A 47 11.72 9.87 -13.95
CA ALA A 47 13.00 9.27 -14.31
C ALA A 47 12.91 8.18 -15.39
N VAL A 48 11.70 7.75 -15.80
CA VAL A 48 11.52 6.72 -16.84
C VAL A 48 11.97 7.25 -18.20
N ASP A 49 12.97 6.60 -18.82
CA ASP A 49 13.36 6.91 -20.19
C ASP A 49 12.24 6.52 -21.17
N PRO A 50 11.90 7.35 -22.17
CA PRO A 50 10.88 7.05 -23.16
C PRO A 50 11.00 5.68 -23.83
N ARG A 51 12.23 5.12 -23.92
CA ARG A 51 12.49 3.79 -24.49
C ARG A 51 12.14 2.64 -23.55
N GLN A 52 11.89 2.92 -22.26
CA GLN A 52 11.62 1.91 -21.24
C GLN A 52 10.13 1.59 -21.10
N TRP A 53 9.23 2.45 -21.59
CA TRP A 53 7.78 2.26 -21.43
C TRP A 53 7.25 0.91 -21.91
N GLY A 54 7.79 0.37 -22.99
CA GLY A 54 7.40 -0.93 -23.53
C GLY A 54 8.16 -2.13 -22.95
N GLN A 55 9.11 -1.91 -22.04
CA GLN A 55 9.87 -3.01 -21.43
C GLN A 55 9.02 -3.75 -20.37
N PRO A 56 9.30 -5.03 -20.11
CA PRO A 56 8.69 -5.75 -19.00
C PRO A 56 8.95 -5.03 -17.67
N SER A 57 7.91 -4.92 -16.85
CA SER A 57 8.05 -4.40 -15.47
C SER A 57 8.36 -5.52 -14.47
N ALA A 58 8.59 -5.14 -13.22
CA ALA A 58 8.70 -6.07 -12.10
C ALA A 58 7.39 -6.81 -11.79
N CYS A 59 6.27 -6.36 -12.35
CA CYS A 59 4.97 -7.02 -12.22
C CYS A 59 4.75 -7.98 -13.39
N ASP A 60 4.55 -9.27 -13.10
CA ASP A 60 4.41 -10.32 -14.11
C ASP A 60 3.34 -10.01 -15.16
N GLY A 61 3.74 -10.03 -16.41
CA GLY A 61 2.86 -9.84 -17.56
C GLY A 61 2.47 -8.37 -17.79
N TRP A 62 3.12 -7.42 -17.11
CA TRP A 62 2.96 -5.99 -17.32
C TRP A 62 4.22 -5.37 -17.93
N SER A 63 4.03 -4.42 -18.82
CA SER A 63 5.08 -3.46 -19.19
C SER A 63 5.21 -2.36 -18.13
N VAL A 64 6.24 -1.54 -18.23
CA VAL A 64 6.39 -0.31 -17.44
C VAL A 64 5.18 0.62 -17.64
N LYS A 65 4.66 0.70 -18.86
CA LYS A 65 3.44 1.46 -19.15
C LYS A 65 2.23 0.90 -18.43
N ASP A 66 2.02 -0.42 -18.45
CA ASP A 66 0.87 -1.04 -17.77
C ASP A 66 0.92 -0.82 -16.26
N LEU A 67 2.12 -0.81 -15.66
CA LEU A 67 2.33 -0.50 -14.25
C LEU A 67 1.94 0.96 -13.95
N ALA A 68 2.35 1.90 -14.78
CA ALA A 68 2.00 3.30 -14.60
C ALA A 68 0.51 3.57 -14.86
N ASP A 69 -0.09 2.94 -15.87
CA ASP A 69 -1.53 2.97 -16.13
C ASP A 69 -2.33 2.43 -14.93
N HIS A 70 -1.82 1.41 -14.26
CA HIS A 70 -2.46 0.86 -13.07
C HIS A 70 -2.50 1.88 -11.92
N VAL A 71 -1.39 2.57 -11.64
CA VAL A 71 -1.34 3.58 -10.57
C VAL A 71 -2.24 4.77 -10.89
N LEU A 72 -2.20 5.26 -12.14
CA LEU A 72 -3.12 6.28 -12.64
C LEU A 72 -4.59 5.87 -12.47
N GLY A 73 -4.91 4.64 -12.88
CA GLY A 73 -6.26 4.07 -12.73
C GLY A 73 -6.67 3.99 -11.25
N GLY A 74 -5.76 3.60 -10.37
CA GLY A 74 -6.02 3.56 -8.93
C GLY A 74 -6.36 4.93 -8.33
N ASN A 75 -5.67 6.00 -8.76
CA ASN A 75 -6.01 7.37 -8.34
C ASN A 75 -7.43 7.75 -8.79
N ARG A 76 -7.76 7.53 -10.07
CA ARG A 76 -9.09 7.80 -10.63
C ARG A 76 -10.18 6.97 -9.95
N PHE A 77 -9.88 5.72 -9.64
CA PHE A 77 -10.78 4.83 -8.92
C PHE A 77 -11.11 5.38 -7.52
N ALA A 78 -10.11 5.89 -6.81
CA ALA A 78 -10.31 6.51 -5.50
C ALA A 78 -11.22 7.73 -5.59
N VAL A 79 -10.99 8.60 -6.56
CA VAL A 79 -11.84 9.77 -6.80
C VAL A 79 -13.28 9.36 -7.05
N ALA A 80 -13.51 8.38 -7.93
CA ALA A 80 -14.86 7.94 -8.27
C ALA A 80 -15.60 7.32 -7.07
N LEU A 81 -14.96 6.40 -6.34
CA LEU A 81 -15.57 5.75 -5.17
C LEU A 81 -15.90 6.75 -4.05
N LEU A 82 -14.98 7.65 -3.73
CA LEU A 82 -15.20 8.68 -2.71
C LEU A 82 -16.23 9.73 -3.15
N SER A 83 -16.46 9.86 -4.44
CA SER A 83 -17.53 10.67 -5.00
C SER A 83 -18.90 9.95 -5.04
N GLY A 84 -18.96 8.68 -4.61
CA GLY A 84 -20.20 7.91 -4.49
C GLY A 84 -20.55 7.04 -5.70
N ALA A 85 -19.60 6.80 -6.61
CA ALA A 85 -19.79 5.83 -7.69
C ALA A 85 -19.88 4.40 -7.15
N THR A 86 -20.57 3.52 -7.88
CA THR A 86 -20.48 2.08 -7.60
C THR A 86 -19.09 1.55 -7.92
N ALA A 87 -18.72 0.40 -7.38
CA ALA A 87 -17.42 -0.21 -7.68
C ALA A 87 -17.25 -0.48 -9.19
N ASP A 88 -18.31 -0.93 -9.86
CA ASP A 88 -18.28 -1.21 -11.30
C ASP A 88 -18.11 0.07 -12.14
N ASP A 89 -18.84 1.15 -11.80
CA ASP A 89 -18.71 2.43 -12.49
C ASP A 89 -17.34 3.07 -12.24
N ALA A 90 -16.85 3.02 -11.00
CA ALA A 90 -15.54 3.51 -10.63
C ALA A 90 -14.43 2.75 -11.37
N PHE A 91 -14.58 1.44 -11.50
CA PHE A 91 -13.64 0.61 -12.24
C PHE A 91 -13.63 0.93 -13.74
N ALA A 92 -14.82 1.09 -14.36
CA ALA A 92 -14.93 1.49 -15.76
C ALA A 92 -14.25 2.84 -16.01
N TYR A 93 -14.50 3.82 -15.14
CA TYR A 93 -13.89 5.16 -15.24
C TYR A 93 -12.37 5.13 -15.04
N ALA A 94 -11.88 4.35 -14.08
CA ALA A 94 -10.46 4.29 -13.73
C ALA A 94 -9.56 3.91 -14.92
N PHE A 95 -10.04 2.98 -15.75
CA PHE A 95 -9.26 2.40 -16.86
C PHE A 95 -9.70 2.89 -18.23
N GLU A 96 -10.57 3.91 -18.29
CA GLU A 96 -10.96 4.53 -19.56
C GLU A 96 -9.76 5.29 -20.16
N GLY A 97 -9.34 4.88 -21.34
CA GLY A 97 -8.42 5.61 -22.20
C GLY A 97 -6.92 5.50 -21.91
N GLY A 98 -6.47 4.92 -20.80
CA GLY A 98 -5.04 4.85 -20.47
C GLY A 98 -4.33 6.22 -20.56
N PHE A 99 -2.99 6.23 -20.72
CA PHE A 99 -2.31 7.45 -21.12
C PHE A 99 -1.59 7.29 -22.48
N ASP A 100 -2.00 8.07 -23.46
CA ASP A 100 -1.37 8.09 -24.76
C ASP A 100 -0.41 9.28 -24.97
N ALA A 101 -0.38 10.25 -24.04
CA ALA A 101 0.37 11.49 -24.21
C ALA A 101 1.40 11.72 -23.10
N ASP A 102 1.04 12.35 -22.01
CA ASP A 102 1.95 12.72 -20.91
C ASP A 102 1.60 11.96 -19.64
N ALA A 103 2.28 10.81 -19.44
CA ALA A 103 2.08 9.95 -18.29
C ALA A 103 2.30 10.69 -16.96
N VAL A 104 3.30 11.57 -16.93
CA VAL A 104 3.66 12.32 -15.71
C VAL A 104 2.57 13.32 -15.37
N ALA A 105 2.12 14.12 -16.35
CA ALA A 105 1.06 15.11 -16.12
C ALA A 105 -0.25 14.43 -15.70
N LEU A 106 -0.68 13.38 -16.40
CA LEU A 106 -1.92 12.65 -16.08
C LEU A 106 -1.87 12.00 -14.70
N THR A 107 -0.72 11.44 -14.32
CA THR A 107 -0.56 10.85 -12.98
C THR A 107 -0.63 11.94 -11.92
N ARG A 108 0.02 13.08 -12.12
CA ARG A 108 -0.03 14.21 -11.19
C ARG A 108 -1.44 14.74 -11.03
N ASP A 109 -2.14 15.05 -12.12
CA ASP A 109 -3.51 15.56 -12.08
C ASP A 109 -4.46 14.61 -11.37
N SER A 110 -4.30 13.29 -11.58
CA SER A 110 -5.11 12.28 -10.90
C SER A 110 -4.75 12.10 -9.43
N ALA A 111 -3.49 12.29 -9.07
CA ALA A 111 -3.02 12.22 -7.70
C ALA A 111 -3.48 13.43 -6.88
N ASP A 112 -3.42 14.64 -7.46
CA ASP A 112 -3.96 15.86 -6.84
C ASP A 112 -5.46 15.69 -6.57
N ALA A 113 -6.22 15.21 -7.55
CA ALA A 113 -7.65 14.94 -7.38
C ALA A 113 -7.92 13.85 -6.30
N GLN A 114 -7.08 12.84 -6.21
CA GLN A 114 -7.17 11.82 -5.15
C GLN A 114 -6.94 12.43 -3.77
N LEU A 115 -5.90 13.25 -3.60
CA LEU A 115 -5.60 13.94 -2.34
C LEU A 115 -6.76 14.87 -1.94
N GLU A 116 -7.30 15.64 -2.89
CA GLU A 116 -8.44 16.51 -2.64
C GLU A 116 -9.66 15.76 -2.10
N VAL A 117 -10.04 14.64 -2.68
CA VAL A 117 -11.23 13.89 -2.23
C VAL A 117 -11.02 13.20 -0.88
N PHE A 118 -9.82 12.73 -0.56
CA PHE A 118 -9.52 12.19 0.75
C PHE A 118 -9.46 13.27 1.83
N ALA A 119 -9.07 14.50 1.49
CA ALA A 119 -9.03 15.63 2.41
C ALA A 119 -10.41 16.25 2.71
N LEU A 120 -11.48 15.84 2.03
CA LEU A 120 -12.81 16.35 2.30
C LEU A 120 -13.29 15.98 3.72
N PRO A 121 -14.00 16.87 4.42
CA PRO A 121 -14.55 16.58 5.74
C PRO A 121 -15.37 15.28 5.76
N GLY A 122 -15.02 14.36 6.66
CA GLY A 122 -15.67 13.06 6.81
C GLY A 122 -15.34 12.02 5.74
N ALA A 123 -14.42 12.30 4.81
CA ALA A 123 -14.03 11.34 3.78
C ALA A 123 -13.41 10.07 4.40
N LEU A 124 -12.60 10.22 5.44
CA LEU A 124 -11.94 9.09 6.10
C LEU A 124 -12.89 8.22 6.92
N ASP A 125 -14.01 8.78 7.41
CA ASP A 125 -15.03 8.05 8.17
C ASP A 125 -16.10 7.44 7.28
N ARG A 126 -16.14 7.81 6.00
CA ARG A 126 -17.17 7.36 5.06
C ARG A 126 -17.00 5.87 4.74
N THR A 127 -18.11 5.13 4.72
CA THR A 127 -18.10 3.77 4.15
C THR A 127 -17.92 3.84 2.64
N VAL A 128 -16.96 3.08 2.14
CA VAL A 128 -16.62 2.92 0.73
C VAL A 128 -16.95 1.49 0.32
N HIS A 129 -17.77 1.32 -0.73
CA HIS A 129 -18.12 0.00 -1.29
C HIS A 129 -16.99 -0.47 -2.23
N HIS A 130 -15.87 -0.84 -1.62
CA HIS A 130 -14.69 -1.31 -2.34
C HIS A 130 -14.86 -2.78 -2.77
N PRO A 131 -14.27 -3.23 -3.89
CA PRO A 131 -14.37 -4.64 -4.32
C PRO A 131 -13.92 -5.68 -3.28
N VAL A 132 -13.09 -5.31 -2.32
CA VAL A 132 -12.71 -6.21 -1.20
C VAL A 132 -13.77 -6.29 -0.10
N GLY A 133 -14.83 -5.49 -0.19
CA GLY A 133 -15.89 -5.36 0.82
C GLY A 133 -16.06 -3.91 1.27
N ASP A 134 -17.04 -3.68 2.13
CA ASP A 134 -17.27 -2.38 2.74
C ASP A 134 -16.12 -2.05 3.71
N ILE A 135 -15.43 -0.95 3.45
CA ILE A 135 -14.33 -0.43 4.25
C ILE A 135 -14.54 1.06 4.55
N ASP A 136 -13.90 1.59 5.57
CA ASP A 136 -13.89 3.03 5.78
C ASP A 136 -12.87 3.74 4.87
N GLY A 137 -13.04 5.06 4.72
CA GLY A 137 -12.17 5.87 3.88
C GLY A 137 -10.72 5.88 4.37
N ALA A 138 -10.48 5.76 5.69
CA ALA A 138 -9.14 5.68 6.24
C ALA A 138 -8.43 4.37 5.83
N THR A 139 -9.14 3.26 5.86
CA THR A 139 -8.64 1.98 5.33
C THR A 139 -8.38 2.06 3.84
N PHE A 140 -9.28 2.71 3.09
CA PHE A 140 -9.10 2.89 1.64
C PHE A 140 -7.86 3.75 1.33
N LEU A 141 -7.65 4.85 2.06
CA LEU A 141 -6.45 5.67 1.94
C LEU A 141 -5.18 4.82 2.16
N ARG A 142 -5.16 3.99 3.19
CA ARG A 142 -4.01 3.10 3.49
C ARG A 142 -3.77 2.07 2.39
N LEU A 143 -4.82 1.57 1.72
CA LEU A 143 -4.68 0.72 0.54
C LEU A 143 -4.05 1.49 -0.63
N ARG A 144 -4.47 2.74 -0.87
CA ARG A 144 -3.86 3.59 -1.90
C ARG A 144 -2.40 3.90 -1.60
N LEU A 145 -2.09 4.24 -0.33
CA LEU A 145 -0.72 4.43 0.14
C LEU A 145 0.15 3.19 -0.15
N SER A 146 -0.37 2.01 0.18
CA SER A 146 0.31 0.74 -0.05
C SER A 146 0.61 0.50 -1.53
N ASP A 147 -0.34 0.84 -2.39
CA ASP A 147 -0.24 0.69 -3.83
C ASP A 147 0.86 1.61 -4.41
N LEU A 148 0.86 2.88 -4.01
CA LEU A 148 1.88 3.86 -4.42
C LEU A 148 3.29 3.46 -3.96
N LEU A 149 3.44 3.05 -2.69
CA LEU A 149 4.73 2.66 -2.14
C LEU A 149 5.31 1.43 -2.83
N LEU A 150 4.50 0.38 -2.98
CA LEU A 150 4.95 -0.88 -3.55
C LEU A 150 5.17 -0.79 -5.06
N HIS A 151 4.28 -0.15 -5.79
CA HIS A 151 4.45 0.04 -7.22
C HIS A 151 5.51 1.11 -7.57
N GLY A 152 5.79 2.04 -6.65
CA GLY A 152 6.96 2.91 -6.75
C GLY A 152 8.27 2.10 -6.72
N TRP A 153 8.37 1.11 -5.83
CA TRP A 153 9.50 0.18 -5.80
C TRP A 153 9.55 -0.69 -7.06
N ASP A 154 8.41 -1.26 -7.49
CA ASP A 154 8.32 -2.06 -8.73
C ASP A 154 8.78 -1.25 -9.95
N LEU A 155 8.39 0.02 -10.04
CA LEU A 155 8.80 0.93 -11.13
C LEU A 155 10.32 1.17 -11.10
N ALA A 156 10.87 1.50 -9.93
CA ALA A 156 12.29 1.70 -9.75
C ALA A 156 13.10 0.48 -10.18
N LEU A 157 12.73 -0.71 -9.69
CA LEU A 157 13.35 -1.97 -10.09
C LEU A 157 13.26 -2.19 -11.61
N SER A 158 12.12 -1.88 -12.23
CA SER A 158 11.88 -2.10 -13.67
C SER A 158 12.79 -1.27 -14.56
N VAL A 159 13.15 -0.07 -14.12
CA VAL A 159 13.92 0.88 -14.92
C VAL A 159 15.38 1.03 -14.46
N GLY A 160 15.78 0.29 -13.41
CA GLY A 160 17.11 0.39 -12.81
C GLY A 160 17.32 1.71 -12.04
N GLY A 161 16.26 2.22 -11.43
CA GLY A 161 16.24 3.44 -10.62
C GLY A 161 16.53 3.20 -9.14
N ASP A 162 16.21 4.19 -8.30
CA ASP A 162 16.38 4.12 -6.84
C ASP A 162 15.26 3.29 -6.18
N GLU A 163 15.63 2.12 -5.69
CA GLU A 163 14.75 1.18 -4.99
C GLU A 163 14.57 1.49 -3.49
N SER A 164 15.16 2.56 -2.97
CA SER A 164 15.00 2.95 -1.57
C SER A 164 13.55 3.24 -1.25
N MET A 165 13.12 2.88 -0.03
CA MET A 165 11.77 3.11 0.46
C MET A 165 11.86 3.95 1.74
N ASP A 166 10.89 4.82 1.92
CA ASP A 166 10.76 5.62 3.12
C ASP A 166 10.36 4.74 4.33
N ASP A 167 11.14 4.77 5.41
CA ASP A 167 10.96 3.89 6.56
C ASP A 167 9.62 4.14 7.30
N GLU A 168 9.13 5.39 7.36
CA GLU A 168 7.84 5.70 8.00
C GLU A 168 6.68 5.18 7.14
N LEU A 169 6.73 5.38 5.83
CA LEU A 169 5.72 4.83 4.91
C LEU A 169 5.73 3.29 4.92
N VAL A 170 6.91 2.69 4.99
CA VAL A 170 7.07 1.22 5.13
C VAL A 170 6.40 0.74 6.41
N ALA A 171 6.58 1.44 7.54
CA ALA A 171 5.96 1.07 8.81
C ALA A 171 4.42 1.15 8.74
N ILE A 172 3.88 2.24 8.17
CA ILE A 172 2.43 2.42 7.99
C ILE A 172 1.84 1.30 7.13
N VAL A 173 2.50 0.99 5.99
CA VAL A 173 2.03 -0.05 5.08
C VAL A 173 2.15 -1.43 5.72
N TRP A 174 3.24 -1.71 6.43
CA TRP A 174 3.40 -2.94 7.20
C TRP A 174 2.27 -3.17 8.20
N ASP A 175 1.92 -2.14 8.99
CA ASP A 175 0.83 -2.24 9.96
C ASP A 175 -0.54 -2.37 9.28
N THR A 176 -0.72 -1.75 8.12
CA THR A 176 -1.92 -1.93 7.29
C THR A 176 -2.09 -3.39 6.89
N TYR A 177 -1.05 -4.04 6.35
CA TYR A 177 -1.12 -5.45 5.95
C TYR A 177 -1.34 -6.38 7.15
N ARG A 178 -0.76 -6.07 8.31
CA ARG A 178 -1.00 -6.86 9.53
C ARG A 178 -2.41 -6.72 10.07
N SER A 179 -3.01 -5.54 9.99
CA SER A 179 -4.37 -5.29 10.49
C SER A 179 -5.45 -5.91 9.61
N LEU A 180 -5.22 -5.98 8.30
CA LEU A 180 -6.17 -6.52 7.32
C LEU A 180 -6.10 -8.06 7.18
N GLY A 181 -5.11 -8.72 7.82
CA GLY A 181 -5.03 -10.15 8.02
C GLY A 181 -5.41 -11.01 6.81
N ASP A 182 -6.47 -11.81 6.95
CA ASP A 182 -6.90 -12.79 5.95
C ASP A 182 -7.35 -12.16 4.62
N LEU A 183 -7.68 -10.87 4.58
CA LEU A 183 -8.02 -10.17 3.34
C LEU A 183 -6.87 -10.25 2.32
N PHE A 184 -5.62 -10.27 2.80
CA PHE A 184 -4.43 -10.39 1.96
C PHE A 184 -4.01 -11.82 1.65
N GLN A 185 -4.53 -12.82 2.37
CA GLN A 185 -4.24 -14.23 2.10
C GLN A 185 -4.93 -14.76 0.85
N SER A 186 -5.86 -13.99 0.27
CA SER A 186 -6.59 -14.36 -0.95
C SER A 186 -5.73 -14.47 -2.22
N GLY A 187 -4.43 -14.14 -2.16
CA GLY A 187 -3.53 -14.10 -3.33
C GLY A 187 -3.71 -12.87 -4.22
N ALA A 188 -4.60 -11.94 -3.84
CA ALA A 188 -4.85 -10.71 -4.61
C ALA A 188 -3.65 -9.76 -4.64
N PHE A 189 -2.73 -9.90 -3.68
CA PHE A 189 -1.59 -9.00 -3.50
C PHE A 189 -0.23 -9.63 -3.85
N GLY A 190 -0.21 -10.82 -4.39
CA GLY A 190 1.01 -11.48 -4.84
C GLY A 190 1.16 -12.93 -4.34
N ALA A 191 2.35 -13.49 -4.52
CA ALA A 191 2.65 -14.90 -4.17
C ALA A 191 2.74 -15.14 -2.65
N GLY A 192 2.67 -14.08 -1.85
CA GLY A 192 2.86 -14.15 -0.40
C GLY A 192 4.33 -14.35 0.02
N PRO A 193 4.58 -14.50 1.33
CA PRO A 193 5.92 -14.55 1.86
C PRO A 193 6.66 -15.83 1.43
N SER A 194 7.99 -15.69 1.22
CA SER A 194 8.87 -16.80 0.85
C SER A 194 9.01 -17.86 1.95
N GLY A 195 8.84 -17.45 3.20
CA GLY A 195 9.12 -18.28 4.37
C GLY A 195 10.62 -18.48 4.63
N THR A 196 11.50 -17.76 3.95
CA THR A 196 12.97 -17.92 4.04
C THR A 196 13.69 -16.74 4.66
N LEU A 197 12.97 -15.64 4.98
CA LEU A 197 13.58 -14.46 5.58
C LEU A 197 13.92 -14.69 7.06
N GLU A 198 15.09 -14.21 7.47
CA GLU A 198 15.46 -14.12 8.86
C GLU A 198 14.56 -13.12 9.61
N SER A 199 14.30 -13.38 10.90
CA SER A 199 13.36 -12.59 11.71
C SER A 199 13.80 -11.14 11.94
N ASP A 200 15.09 -10.86 11.80
CA ASP A 200 15.74 -9.55 11.96
C ASP A 200 15.96 -8.80 10.65
N ALA A 201 15.45 -9.31 9.52
CA ALA A 201 15.52 -8.62 8.24
C ALA A 201 14.89 -7.22 8.32
N PRO A 202 15.44 -6.21 7.62
CA PRO A 202 14.89 -4.86 7.57
C PRO A 202 13.39 -4.86 7.22
N LEU A 203 12.62 -3.94 7.80
CA LEU A 203 11.16 -3.91 7.66
C LEU A 203 10.74 -3.80 6.19
N ALA A 204 11.43 -2.98 5.39
CA ALA A 204 11.18 -2.86 3.95
C ALA A 204 11.34 -4.21 3.23
N VAL A 205 12.39 -4.98 3.54
CA VAL A 205 12.61 -6.31 2.96
C VAL A 205 11.51 -7.28 3.36
N ARG A 206 11.06 -7.22 4.62
CA ARG A 206 9.95 -8.05 5.12
C ARG A 206 8.62 -7.68 4.46
N LEU A 207 8.37 -6.38 4.24
CA LEU A 207 7.17 -5.90 3.54
C LEU A 207 7.17 -6.38 2.08
N LEU A 208 8.28 -6.23 1.38
CA LEU A 208 8.43 -6.72 0.00
C LEU A 208 8.21 -8.23 -0.08
N ASP A 209 8.82 -9.00 0.82
CA ASP A 209 8.62 -10.45 0.87
C ASP A 209 7.17 -10.84 1.17
N LEU A 210 6.52 -10.17 2.13
CA LEU A 210 5.12 -10.40 2.48
C LEU A 210 4.20 -10.23 1.27
N THR A 211 4.52 -9.27 0.40
CA THR A 211 3.77 -8.96 -0.82
C THR A 211 4.25 -9.71 -2.07
N GLY A 212 5.07 -10.73 -1.88
CA GLY A 212 5.55 -11.61 -2.96
C GLY A 212 6.70 -11.05 -3.78
N ARG A 213 7.25 -9.89 -3.39
CA ARG A 213 8.39 -9.26 -4.03
C ARG A 213 9.70 -9.83 -3.48
N ARG A 214 10.75 -9.87 -4.31
CA ARG A 214 12.04 -10.47 -3.96
C ARG A 214 13.17 -9.46 -4.19
N PRO A 215 13.47 -8.61 -3.20
CA PRO A 215 14.65 -7.77 -3.27
C PRO A 215 15.89 -8.67 -3.38
N ASN A 216 16.83 -8.34 -4.23
CA ASN A 216 18.05 -9.13 -4.52
C ASN A 216 17.87 -10.41 -5.38
N ALA A 217 16.70 -10.70 -5.94
CA ALA A 217 16.64 -11.61 -7.05
C ALA A 217 17.45 -10.99 -8.21
N ASP A 218 18.47 -11.72 -8.72
CA ASP A 218 19.23 -11.25 -9.88
C ASP A 218 18.26 -10.70 -10.92
N HIS A 219 18.53 -9.50 -11.48
CA HIS A 219 17.64 -8.76 -12.40
C HIS A 219 17.19 -9.55 -13.65
N HIS A 220 17.55 -10.82 -13.76
CA HIS A 220 17.13 -11.78 -14.78
C HIS A 220 16.25 -12.92 -14.25
N GLY A 221 16.01 -12.98 -12.94
CA GLY A 221 15.12 -13.94 -12.31
C GLY A 221 13.74 -13.31 -12.14
N ARG A 222 12.80 -13.74 -12.96
CA ARG A 222 11.38 -13.33 -12.97
C ARG A 222 10.85 -13.11 -11.57
N VAL A 223 10.48 -11.87 -11.26
CA VAL A 223 9.73 -11.55 -10.05
C VAL A 223 8.39 -12.27 -10.15
N THR A 224 8.17 -13.20 -9.26
CA THR A 224 6.96 -14.01 -9.24
C THR A 224 5.75 -13.14 -8.90
N ARG A 225 4.91 -12.93 -9.90
CA ARG A 225 3.47 -12.69 -9.84
C ARG A 225 2.96 -11.78 -8.72
N ALA A 226 3.25 -10.48 -8.75
CA ALA A 226 2.42 -9.49 -8.08
C ALA A 226 1.09 -9.39 -8.86
N MET A 227 0.07 -10.14 -8.45
CA MET A 227 -1.28 -9.93 -8.98
C MET A 227 -1.89 -8.73 -8.28
N SER A 228 -2.13 -7.64 -9.02
CA SER A 228 -2.95 -6.55 -8.54
C SER A 228 -4.37 -7.04 -8.27
N ILE A 229 -5.00 -6.51 -7.21
CA ILE A 229 -6.42 -6.72 -6.90
C ILE A 229 -7.32 -6.42 -8.10
N PHE A 230 -6.93 -5.47 -8.94
CA PHE A 230 -7.63 -5.09 -10.15
C PHE A 230 -7.64 -6.20 -11.22
N ARG A 231 -6.60 -7.02 -11.31
CA ARG A 231 -6.57 -8.16 -12.22
C ARG A 231 -7.44 -9.31 -11.73
N TYR A 232 -7.49 -9.52 -10.42
CA TYR A 232 -8.39 -10.48 -9.79
C TYR A 232 -9.85 -10.13 -10.07
N LEU A 233 -10.21 -8.86 -9.93
CA LEU A 233 -11.58 -8.38 -10.13
C LEU A 233 -12.02 -8.38 -11.60
N SER A 234 -11.14 -8.05 -12.55
CA SER A 234 -11.45 -8.16 -13.97
C SER A 234 -11.68 -9.61 -14.41
N SER A 235 -11.00 -10.59 -13.79
CA SER A 235 -11.21 -12.01 -14.08
C SER A 235 -12.52 -12.55 -13.52
N THR A 236 -12.98 -12.07 -12.35
CA THR A 236 -14.24 -12.49 -11.73
C THR A 236 -15.46 -11.85 -12.38
N SER A 237 -15.38 -10.58 -12.81
CA SER A 237 -16.45 -9.90 -13.55
C SER A 237 -16.73 -10.52 -14.92
N SER A 238 -15.72 -11.09 -15.58
CA SER A 238 -15.87 -11.79 -16.85
C SER A 238 -16.60 -13.15 -16.69
N GLN A 239 -16.52 -13.81 -15.54
CA GLN A 239 -17.23 -15.07 -15.28
C GLN A 239 -18.71 -14.86 -14.92
N SER A 240 -19.09 -13.72 -14.37
CA SER A 240 -20.49 -13.41 -14.03
C SER A 240 -21.34 -13.02 -15.24
N ARG A 241 -20.76 -12.79 -16.42
CA ARG A 241 -21.49 -12.47 -17.66
C ARG A 241 -21.78 -13.70 -18.54
N MET A 242 -21.45 -14.91 -18.07
CA MET A 242 -21.68 -16.17 -18.82
C MET A 242 -22.70 -17.10 -18.15
N ILE A 243 -23.61 -16.55 -17.32
CA ILE A 243 -24.77 -17.30 -16.82
C ILE A 243 -26.06 -16.59 -17.22
#